data_129eeb9b505e77780ea3816060985d1d
#
_entry.id   129eeb9b505e77780ea3816060985d1d
#
_cell.length_a   1.000
_cell.length_b   1.000
_cell.length_c   1.000
_cell.angle_alpha   90.00
_cell.angle_beta   90.00
_cell.angle_gamma   90.00
#
_symmetry.space_group_name_H-M   'P 1'
#
loop_
_entity.id
_entity.type
_entity.pdbx_description
1 polymer ?
#
loop_
_entity_poly.entity_id
_entity_poly.type
_entity_poly.pdbx_seq_one_letter_code
_entity_poly.pdbx_strand_id
1 'polypeptide(L)'
;MADIAARTEIGVTTGPIRGSKKVHVGPLKVALREIHLEPSCGEPPVRVYDTSGPYTDPNAAIDIAAGLPELRQDWIRARGDVEDVAQREVKPEDNGQLGPDRSGGVAPFPNVRKTVLRAKPGMNVSQMYYARRGIITPEMEYV
;
A
#
# COMPACT_ATOMS: atom_id res chain seq x y z
N MET A 1 37.04 -8.95 32.76
CA MET A 1 36.68 -9.21 31.35
C MET A 1 35.18 -9.04 31.27
N ALA A 2 34.77 -7.93 30.73
CA ALA A 2 33.35 -7.61 30.62
C ALA A 2 32.73 -8.41 29.46
N ASP A 3 31.71 -9.15 29.81
CA ASP A 3 30.86 -9.93 28.90
C ASP A 3 30.14 -8.94 27.98
N ILE A 4 30.48 -8.97 26.69
CA ILE A 4 29.80 -8.17 25.69
C ILE A 4 28.46 -8.86 25.45
N ALA A 5 27.46 -8.39 26.19
CA ALA A 5 26.07 -8.80 26.04
C ALA A 5 25.67 -8.90 24.56
N ALA A 6 25.10 -10.04 24.20
CA ALA A 6 24.57 -10.37 22.89
C ALA A 6 23.81 -9.17 22.31
N ARG A 7 24.30 -8.62 21.23
CA ARG A 7 23.56 -7.71 20.37
C ARG A 7 22.32 -8.46 19.92
N THR A 8 21.19 -8.10 20.51
CA THR A 8 19.91 -8.56 20.00
C THR A 8 19.83 -8.04 18.57
N GLU A 9 19.99 -8.91 17.60
CA GLU A 9 19.68 -8.57 16.20
C GLU A 9 18.24 -8.10 16.17
N ILE A 10 18.04 -6.83 15.91
CA ILE A 10 16.73 -6.28 15.62
C ILE A 10 16.39 -6.78 14.22
N GLY A 11 15.88 -8.01 14.15
CA GLY A 11 15.34 -8.54 12.92
C GLY A 11 14.18 -7.66 12.46
N VAL A 12 14.19 -7.27 11.20
CA VAL A 12 13.03 -6.63 10.60
C VAL A 12 11.88 -7.62 10.70
N THR A 13 10.93 -7.35 11.61
CA THR A 13 9.77 -8.21 11.79
C THR A 13 8.76 -7.93 10.68
N THR A 14 8.53 -8.91 9.83
CA THR A 14 7.46 -8.93 8.84
C THR A 14 6.15 -9.55 9.38
N GLY A 15 6.11 -9.81 10.66
CA GLY A 15 5.00 -10.48 11.34
C GLY A 15 4.16 -9.56 12.22
N PRO A 16 3.08 -10.11 12.81
CA PRO A 16 2.20 -9.38 13.72
C PRO A 16 2.97 -8.86 14.94
N ILE A 17 2.70 -7.62 15.33
CA ILE A 17 3.29 -7.01 16.53
C ILE A 17 2.63 -7.60 17.77
N ARG A 18 3.42 -8.07 18.74
CA ARG A 18 2.92 -8.62 20.01
C ARG A 18 1.98 -7.66 20.73
N GLY A 19 0.90 -8.18 21.31
CA GLY A 19 -0.09 -7.35 22.02
C GLY A 19 -0.97 -6.49 21.12
N SER A 20 -0.86 -6.67 19.81
CA SER A 20 -1.72 -5.97 18.86
C SER A 20 -2.15 -6.87 17.71
N LYS A 21 -3.25 -6.53 17.07
CA LYS A 21 -3.70 -7.20 15.84
C LYS A 21 -4.21 -6.18 14.82
N LYS A 22 -4.03 -6.49 13.54
CA LYS A 22 -4.66 -5.73 12.47
C LYS A 22 -6.12 -6.15 12.35
N VAL A 23 -7.00 -5.17 12.27
CA VAL A 23 -8.44 -5.36 12.03
C VAL A 23 -8.86 -4.49 10.87
N HIS A 24 -9.83 -4.96 10.09
CA HIS A 24 -10.40 -4.20 8.98
C HIS A 24 -11.83 -3.79 9.36
N VAL A 25 -12.11 -2.51 9.31
CA VAL A 25 -13.38 -1.94 9.78
C VAL A 25 -14.14 -1.31 8.62
N GLY A 26 -15.46 -1.50 8.65
CA GLY A 26 -16.39 -0.94 7.68
C GLY A 26 -16.35 -1.58 6.30
N PRO A 27 -17.22 -1.14 5.39
CA PRO A 27 -17.35 -1.69 4.03
C PRO A 27 -16.09 -1.47 3.18
N LEU A 28 -15.36 -0.39 3.44
CA LEU A 28 -14.10 -0.06 2.76
C LEU A 28 -12.88 -0.78 3.35
N LYS A 29 -13.09 -1.62 4.36
CA LYS A 29 -12.02 -2.38 5.02
C LYS A 29 -10.85 -1.52 5.49
N VAL A 30 -11.16 -0.40 6.18
CA VAL A 30 -10.13 0.48 6.73
C VAL A 30 -9.26 -0.29 7.71
N ALA A 31 -7.96 -0.30 7.47
CA ALA A 31 -7.01 -1.03 8.31
C ALA A 31 -6.73 -0.26 9.60
N LEU A 32 -7.06 -0.85 10.73
CA LEU A 32 -6.76 -0.33 12.06
C LEU A 32 -5.89 -1.33 12.82
N ARG A 33 -5.05 -0.81 13.70
CA ARG A 33 -4.30 -1.57 14.68
C ARG A 33 -5.04 -1.54 16.01
N GLU A 34 -5.51 -2.68 16.46
CA GLU A 34 -6.10 -2.86 17.79
C GLU A 34 -5.00 -3.27 18.76
N ILE A 35 -4.73 -2.41 19.74
CA ILE A 35 -3.67 -2.57 20.74
C ILE A 35 -4.32 -2.97 22.05
N HIS A 36 -4.02 -4.17 22.54
CA HIS A 36 -4.50 -4.65 23.82
C HIS A 36 -3.71 -4.00 24.94
N LEU A 37 -4.43 -3.41 25.87
CA LEU A 37 -3.87 -2.84 27.09
C LEU A 37 -3.63 -3.92 28.15
N GLU A 38 -2.89 -3.56 29.18
CA GLU A 38 -2.67 -4.44 30.33
C GLU A 38 -4.01 -4.87 30.92
N PRO A 39 -4.26 -6.18 31.16
CA PRO A 39 -5.54 -6.66 31.67
C PRO A 39 -5.99 -6.02 32.99
N SER A 40 -5.04 -5.57 33.79
CA SER A 40 -5.29 -4.86 35.06
C SER A 40 -5.97 -3.50 34.89
N CYS A 41 -5.87 -2.88 33.70
CA CYS A 41 -6.48 -1.57 33.45
C CYS A 41 -7.99 -1.63 33.29
N GLY A 42 -8.56 -2.79 32.92
CA GLY A 42 -10.00 -2.93 32.67
C GLY A 42 -10.53 -2.14 31.46
N GLU A 43 -9.66 -1.52 30.69
CA GLU A 43 -10.01 -0.67 29.55
C GLU A 43 -10.08 -1.47 28.23
N PRO A 44 -10.96 -1.07 27.28
CA PRO A 44 -11.02 -1.69 25.97
C PRO A 44 -9.75 -1.43 25.17
N PRO A 45 -9.46 -2.28 24.15
CA PRO A 45 -8.32 -2.05 23.27
C PRO A 45 -8.37 -0.70 22.57
N VAL A 46 -7.21 -0.06 22.44
CA VAL A 46 -7.06 1.20 21.69
C VAL A 46 -6.94 0.88 20.20
N ARG A 47 -7.70 1.59 19.37
CA ARG A 47 -7.61 1.47 17.90
C ARG A 47 -6.96 2.69 17.31
N VAL A 48 -5.96 2.45 16.47
CA VAL A 48 -5.24 3.49 15.72
C VAL A 48 -5.21 3.12 14.24
N TYR A 49 -5.09 4.11 13.36
CA TYR A 49 -4.96 3.85 11.94
C TYR A 49 -3.66 3.07 11.64
N ASP A 50 -3.76 2.00 10.86
CA ASP A 50 -2.62 1.12 10.57
C ASP A 50 -2.04 1.40 9.18
N THR A 51 -0.85 1.99 9.14
CA THR A 51 -0.12 2.30 7.91
C THR A 51 0.90 1.23 7.52
N SER A 52 0.98 0.10 8.25
CA SER A 52 1.99 -0.93 8.02
C SER A 52 1.78 -1.74 6.73
N GLY A 53 0.68 -1.51 6.01
CA GLY A 53 0.36 -2.24 4.79
C GLY A 53 0.13 -3.73 5.05
N PRO A 54 0.39 -4.62 4.08
CA PRO A 54 0.14 -6.06 4.23
C PRO A 54 1.15 -6.77 5.13
N TYR A 55 2.28 -6.15 5.46
CA TYR A 55 3.40 -6.82 6.16
C TYR A 55 3.06 -7.31 7.58
N THR A 56 2.08 -6.70 8.22
CA THR A 56 1.64 -7.07 9.57
C THR A 56 0.25 -7.73 9.57
N ASP A 57 -0.26 -8.09 8.41
CA ASP A 57 -1.52 -8.79 8.25
C ASP A 57 -1.24 -10.30 8.15
N PRO A 58 -1.69 -11.12 9.11
CA PRO A 58 -1.44 -12.56 9.09
C PRO A 58 -2.14 -13.28 7.93
N ASN A 59 -3.12 -12.65 7.31
CA ASN A 59 -3.90 -13.22 6.20
C ASN A 59 -3.41 -12.74 4.83
N ALA A 60 -2.43 -11.83 4.77
CA ALA A 60 -1.92 -11.32 3.51
C ALA A 60 -0.84 -12.23 2.93
N ALA A 61 -1.01 -12.63 1.68
CA ALA A 61 0.05 -13.22 0.90
C ALA A 61 0.90 -12.11 0.28
N ILE A 62 2.19 -12.09 0.61
CA ILE A 62 3.13 -11.09 0.10
C ILE A 62 3.96 -11.73 -1.02
N ASP A 63 3.85 -11.17 -2.21
CA ASP A 63 4.71 -11.48 -3.35
C ASP A 63 5.52 -10.23 -3.70
N ILE A 64 6.82 -10.28 -3.44
CA ILE A 64 7.74 -9.17 -3.70
C ILE A 64 7.80 -8.85 -5.20
N ALA A 65 7.70 -9.85 -6.05
CA ALA A 65 7.73 -9.66 -7.50
C ALA A 65 6.45 -9.00 -8.04
N ALA A 66 5.30 -9.32 -7.46
CA ALA A 66 4.02 -8.70 -7.79
C ALA A 66 3.86 -7.29 -7.18
N GLY A 67 4.59 -7.00 -6.09
CA GLY A 67 4.51 -5.76 -5.34
C GLY A 67 3.25 -5.64 -4.47
N LEU A 68 3.00 -4.43 -3.97
CA LEU A 68 1.85 -4.19 -3.09
C LEU A 68 0.53 -4.23 -3.87
N PRO A 69 -0.54 -4.79 -3.27
CA PRO A 69 -1.88 -4.75 -3.85
C PRO A 69 -2.34 -3.31 -4.10
N GLU A 70 -3.05 -3.11 -5.19
CA GLU A 70 -3.60 -1.80 -5.57
C GLU A 70 -4.93 -1.58 -4.85
N LEU A 71 -4.89 -1.07 -3.62
CA LEU A 71 -6.04 -0.90 -2.73
C LEU A 71 -7.23 -0.16 -3.38
N ARG A 72 -6.96 0.86 -4.20
CA ARG A 72 -7.99 1.75 -4.76
C ARG A 72 -8.45 1.37 -6.16
N GLN A 73 -7.85 0.38 -6.80
CA GLN A 73 -8.14 0.07 -8.20
C GLN A 73 -9.60 -0.31 -8.43
N ASP A 74 -10.17 -1.13 -7.54
CA ASP A 74 -11.57 -1.54 -7.63
C ASP A 74 -12.52 -0.35 -7.49
N TRP A 75 -12.23 0.58 -6.57
CA TRP A 75 -13.05 1.79 -6.38
C TRP A 75 -13.00 2.71 -7.60
N ILE A 76 -11.82 2.85 -8.19
CA ILE A 76 -11.63 3.66 -9.39
C ILE A 76 -12.40 3.04 -10.56
N ARG A 77 -12.29 1.73 -10.77
CA ARG A 77 -12.99 1.03 -11.85
C ARG A 77 -14.51 1.05 -11.68
N ALA A 78 -14.99 0.91 -10.46
CA ALA A 78 -16.42 0.92 -10.16
C ALA A 78 -17.11 2.24 -10.54
N ARG A 79 -16.39 3.37 -10.58
CA ARG A 79 -16.94 4.66 -11.05
C ARG A 79 -17.22 4.70 -12.54
N GLY A 80 -16.57 3.85 -13.34
CA GLY A 80 -16.80 3.73 -14.77
C GLY A 80 -16.29 4.89 -15.63
N ASP A 81 -15.54 5.83 -15.06
CA ASP A 81 -15.04 7.04 -15.69
C ASP A 81 -13.60 6.96 -16.19
N VAL A 82 -12.98 5.79 -16.06
CA VAL A 82 -11.62 5.50 -16.50
C VAL A 82 -11.58 4.42 -17.58
N GLU A 83 -10.49 4.39 -18.31
CA GLU A 83 -10.12 3.37 -19.28
C GLU A 83 -8.70 2.87 -19.04
N ASP A 84 -8.46 1.62 -19.41
CA ASP A 84 -7.11 1.04 -19.40
C ASP A 84 -6.31 1.57 -20.60
N VAL A 85 -5.09 2.01 -20.33
CA VAL A 85 -4.17 2.46 -21.39
C VAL A 85 -2.86 1.70 -21.31
N ALA A 86 -2.24 1.49 -22.45
CA ALA A 86 -0.91 0.92 -22.52
C ALA A 86 0.09 1.86 -21.82
N GLN A 87 0.97 1.27 -21.04
CA GLN A 87 2.10 2.03 -20.51
C GLN A 87 3.06 2.43 -21.62
N ARG A 88 3.76 3.52 -21.40
CA ARG A 88 4.92 3.83 -22.24
C ARG A 88 6.00 2.76 -22.07
N GLU A 89 6.80 2.60 -23.09
CA GLU A 89 7.97 1.74 -23.04
C GLU A 89 8.94 2.19 -21.92
N VAL A 90 9.46 1.22 -21.17
CA VAL A 90 10.42 1.49 -20.10
C VAL A 90 11.75 1.90 -20.75
N LYS A 91 12.25 3.06 -20.38
CA LYS A 91 13.55 3.56 -20.86
C LYS A 91 14.66 3.15 -19.88
N PRO A 92 15.90 3.05 -20.36
CA PRO A 92 17.04 2.76 -19.48
C PRO A 92 17.19 3.72 -18.30
N GLU A 93 16.83 4.99 -18.49
CA GLU A 93 16.89 6.02 -17.47
C GLU A 93 15.93 5.74 -16.29
N ASP A 94 14.82 5.07 -16.53
CA ASP A 94 13.84 4.70 -15.51
C ASP A 94 14.41 3.66 -14.52
N ASN A 95 15.44 2.93 -14.92
CA ASN A 95 16.15 1.94 -14.10
C ASN A 95 17.47 2.49 -13.51
N GLY A 96 17.68 3.80 -13.55
CA GLY A 96 18.90 4.45 -13.06
C GLY A 96 20.13 4.30 -13.96
N GLN A 97 20.00 3.82 -15.18
CA GLN A 97 21.08 3.72 -16.16
C GLN A 97 21.33 5.09 -16.80
N LEU A 98 22.10 5.92 -16.13
CA LEU A 98 22.42 7.29 -16.59
C LEU A 98 23.72 7.41 -17.40
N GLY A 99 24.47 6.31 -17.60
CA GLY A 99 25.79 6.31 -18.25
C GLY A 99 25.75 5.94 -19.73
N PRO A 100 26.82 6.31 -20.49
CA PRO A 100 26.98 5.93 -21.89
C PRO A 100 27.20 4.42 -22.09
N ASP A 101 27.68 3.74 -21.08
CA ASP A 101 27.87 2.29 -21.11
C ASP A 101 26.59 1.58 -20.67
N ARG A 102 25.73 1.30 -21.64
CA ARG A 102 24.47 0.60 -21.47
C ARG A 102 24.59 -0.94 -21.53
N SER A 103 25.80 -1.46 -21.57
CA SER A 103 26.06 -2.89 -21.76
C SER A 103 25.77 -3.76 -20.54
N GLY A 104 25.67 -3.17 -19.36
CA GLY A 104 25.33 -3.85 -18.10
C GLY A 104 23.85 -3.75 -17.74
N GLY A 105 22.95 -4.15 -18.66
CA GLY A 105 21.50 -4.01 -18.45
C GLY A 105 21.02 -4.60 -17.14
N VAL A 106 20.60 -3.74 -16.20
CA VAL A 106 19.81 -4.18 -15.06
C VAL A 106 18.50 -4.73 -15.60
N ALA A 107 18.18 -5.97 -15.26
CA ALA A 107 16.91 -6.58 -15.65
C ALA A 107 15.77 -5.65 -15.23
N PRO A 108 14.79 -5.36 -16.11
CA PRO A 108 13.67 -4.51 -15.76
C PRO A 108 12.96 -5.10 -14.55
N PHE A 109 12.71 -4.26 -13.55
CA PHE A 109 11.99 -4.70 -12.35
C PHE A 109 10.60 -5.23 -12.77
N PRO A 110 10.22 -6.46 -12.38
CA PRO A 110 9.01 -7.11 -12.91
C PRO A 110 7.73 -6.31 -12.71
N ASN A 111 7.73 -5.43 -11.72
CA ASN A 111 6.58 -4.66 -11.28
C ASN A 111 6.32 -3.35 -12.06
N VAL A 112 7.14 -3.02 -13.04
CA VAL A 112 7.01 -1.78 -13.83
C VAL A 112 5.79 -1.81 -14.77
N ARG A 113 5.17 -2.98 -14.96
CA ARG A 113 4.06 -3.16 -15.91
C ARG A 113 2.70 -3.22 -15.23
N LYS A 114 2.38 -2.24 -14.38
CA LYS A 114 1.01 -2.10 -13.87
C LYS A 114 0.13 -1.45 -14.92
N THR A 115 -1.13 -1.87 -14.96
CA THR A 115 -2.14 -1.23 -15.80
C THR A 115 -2.29 0.23 -15.42
N VAL A 116 -2.16 1.13 -16.39
CA VAL A 116 -2.38 2.56 -16.19
C VAL A 116 -3.83 2.89 -16.48
N LEU A 117 -4.47 3.57 -15.56
CA LEU A 117 -5.83 4.08 -15.72
C LEU A 117 -5.80 5.55 -16.12
N ARG A 118 -6.56 5.90 -17.13
CA ARG A 118 -6.74 7.26 -17.63
C ARG A 118 -8.22 7.63 -17.61
N ALA A 119 -8.52 8.90 -17.35
CA ALA A 119 -9.89 9.39 -17.51
C ALA A 119 -10.36 9.19 -18.96
N LYS A 120 -11.59 8.73 -19.15
CA LYS A 120 -12.22 8.66 -20.46
C LYS A 120 -12.32 10.06 -21.09
N PRO A 121 -12.37 10.18 -22.42
CA PRO A 121 -12.54 11.47 -23.08
C PRO A 121 -13.72 12.27 -22.48
N GLY A 122 -13.47 13.53 -22.13
CA GLY A 122 -14.45 14.41 -21.53
C GLY A 122 -14.73 14.18 -20.04
N MET A 123 -14.13 13.18 -19.41
CA MET A 123 -14.29 12.92 -17.96
C MET A 123 -13.18 13.58 -17.15
N ASN A 124 -13.49 13.92 -15.90
CA ASN A 124 -12.52 14.40 -14.92
C ASN A 124 -12.61 13.51 -13.68
N VAL A 125 -11.45 12.99 -13.25
CA VAL A 125 -11.32 12.00 -12.17
C VAL A 125 -10.63 12.57 -10.92
N SER A 126 -10.53 13.90 -10.81
CA SER A 126 -9.96 14.51 -9.61
C SER A 126 -10.96 14.49 -8.45
N GLN A 127 -10.46 14.27 -7.22
CA GLN A 127 -11.32 14.28 -6.03
C GLN A 127 -12.05 15.61 -5.86
N MET A 128 -11.39 16.73 -6.20
CA MET A 128 -12.05 18.04 -6.20
C MET A 128 -13.23 18.13 -7.16
N TYR A 129 -13.15 17.50 -8.32
CA TYR A 129 -14.27 17.46 -9.28
C TYR A 129 -15.48 16.76 -8.69
N TYR A 130 -15.28 15.60 -8.04
CA TYR A 130 -16.36 14.88 -7.38
C TYR A 130 -16.94 15.68 -6.21
N ALA A 131 -16.08 16.25 -5.35
CA ALA A 131 -16.51 17.06 -4.22
C ALA A 131 -17.38 18.26 -4.65
N ARG A 132 -16.99 18.98 -5.72
CA ARG A 132 -17.77 20.10 -6.26
C ARG A 132 -19.15 19.68 -6.78
N ARG A 133 -19.33 18.42 -7.10
CA ARG A 133 -20.60 17.82 -7.54
C ARG A 133 -21.39 17.17 -6.40
N GLY A 134 -20.90 17.27 -5.17
CA GLY A 134 -21.51 16.64 -4.00
C GLY A 134 -21.37 15.12 -3.98
N ILE A 135 -20.42 14.55 -4.74
CA ILE A 135 -20.16 13.11 -4.79
C ILE A 135 -19.07 12.79 -3.79
N ILE A 136 -19.40 11.96 -2.81
CA ILE A 136 -18.44 11.40 -1.87
C ILE A 136 -17.90 10.11 -2.50
N THR A 137 -16.59 10.08 -2.75
CA THR A 137 -15.93 8.90 -3.31
C THR A 137 -15.50 7.94 -2.20
N PRO A 138 -15.29 6.64 -2.50
CA PRO A 138 -14.72 5.72 -1.50
C PRO A 138 -13.39 6.19 -0.92
N GLU A 139 -12.58 6.89 -1.70
CA GLU A 139 -11.32 7.47 -1.23
C GLU A 139 -11.53 8.58 -0.19
N MET A 140 -12.57 9.40 -0.34
CA MET A 140 -12.92 10.43 0.64
C MET A 140 -13.49 9.81 1.93
N GLU A 141 -14.27 8.76 1.77
CA GLU A 141 -14.86 8.04 2.91
C GLU A 141 -13.80 7.24 3.69
N TYR A 142 -12.76 6.76 3.00
CA TYR A 142 -11.68 6.00 3.59
C TYR A 142 -10.81 6.83 4.54
N VAL A 143 -10.60 8.14 4.26
CA VAL A 143 -9.78 9.07 5.05
C VAL A 143 -10.55 9.63 6.22
#